data_7d62ea00b36bb20eb80da6121dc41792
#
_entry.id   7d62ea00b36bb20eb80da6121dc41792
#
_cell.length_a   1.000
_cell.length_b   1.000
_cell.length_c   1.000
_cell.angle_alpha   90.00
_cell.angle_beta   90.00
_cell.angle_gamma   90.00
#
_symmetry.space_group_name_H-M   'P 1'
#
loop_
_entity.id
_entity.type
_entity.pdbx_description
1 polymer ?
#
loop_
_entity_poly.entity_id
_entity_poly.type
_entity_poly.pdbx_seq_one_letter_code
_entity_poly.pdbx_strand_id
1 'polypeptide(L)'
;MCSSDLAVERKACASKEEFEAKINAALEAEGCELVVLAGFMRILSADFVNKWQHKIINIHPALLPSFPGLHGQKQAVDYGVKFSGCTVHFVDAGTDSGPIILQKVVPVMDDDTEDTLADRILVQEHIAMPEALKLWAEGKLTIEGRKVKVKA
;
A
#
# COMPACT_ATOMS: atom_id res chain seq x y z
N MET A 1 18.24 6.96 12.63
CA MET A 1 17.05 6.10 12.36
C MET A 1 16.79 5.25 13.60
N CYS A 2 15.70 5.49 14.30
CA CYS A 2 15.29 4.63 15.41
C CYS A 2 14.54 3.43 14.78
N SER A 3 15.12 2.25 14.90
CA SER A 3 14.42 1.01 14.56
C SER A 3 13.96 0.39 15.87
N SER A 4 12.65 0.42 16.10
CA SER A 4 12.05 -0.27 17.25
C SER A 4 11.23 -1.45 16.73
N ASP A 5 11.59 -2.65 17.19
CA ASP A 5 10.83 -3.87 16.94
C ASP A 5 9.65 -3.95 17.91
N LEU A 6 8.65 -3.08 17.71
CA LEU A 6 7.46 -3.02 18.53
C LEU A 6 6.37 -3.89 17.89
N ALA A 7 5.95 -4.93 18.57
CA ALA A 7 4.87 -5.79 18.13
C ALA A 7 3.54 -5.37 18.79
N VAL A 8 2.54 -5.09 17.96
CA VAL A 8 1.16 -4.94 18.40
C VAL A 8 0.36 -6.14 17.92
N GLU A 9 0.00 -7.04 18.85
CA GLU A 9 -0.70 -8.26 18.50
C GLU A 9 -2.21 -8.05 18.46
N ARG A 10 -2.83 -8.29 17.29
CA ARG A 10 -4.30 -8.19 17.15
C ARG A 10 -5.05 -9.14 18.08
N LYS A 11 -4.50 -10.34 18.29
CA LYS A 11 -5.12 -11.35 19.17
C LYS A 11 -5.17 -10.93 20.65
N ALA A 12 -4.29 -10.02 21.06
CA ALA A 12 -4.25 -9.46 22.41
C ALA A 12 -5.20 -8.28 22.61
N CYS A 13 -5.94 -7.87 21.59
CA CYS A 13 -6.87 -6.74 21.62
C CYS A 13 -8.32 -7.24 21.55
N ALA A 14 -9.18 -6.64 22.36
CA ALA A 14 -10.60 -7.00 22.43
C ALA A 14 -11.39 -6.58 21.18
N SER A 15 -10.95 -5.50 20.50
CA SER A 15 -11.62 -4.93 19.33
C SER A 15 -10.63 -4.42 18.28
N LYS A 16 -11.14 -4.09 17.10
CA LYS A 16 -10.37 -3.41 16.04
C LYS A 16 -9.92 -2.03 16.50
N GLU A 17 -10.80 -1.32 17.18
CA GLU A 17 -10.56 0.03 17.71
C GLU A 17 -9.42 0.03 18.73
N GLU A 18 -9.39 -0.94 19.63
CA GLU A 18 -8.29 -1.12 20.59
C GLU A 18 -6.97 -1.42 19.88
N PHE A 19 -6.98 -2.28 18.87
CA PHE A 19 -5.81 -2.61 18.07
C PHE A 19 -5.25 -1.38 17.36
N GLU A 20 -6.10 -0.62 16.68
CA GLU A 20 -5.70 0.61 15.99
C GLU A 20 -5.24 1.70 16.95
N ALA A 21 -5.87 1.82 18.12
CA ALA A 21 -5.43 2.76 19.16
C ALA A 21 -4.02 2.44 19.66
N LYS A 22 -3.70 1.17 19.85
CA LYS A 22 -2.35 0.74 20.26
C LYS A 22 -1.30 1.02 19.16
N ILE A 23 -1.64 0.73 17.89
CA ILE A 23 -0.77 1.07 16.76
C ILE A 23 -0.53 2.58 16.72
N ASN A 24 -1.58 3.36 16.82
CA ASN A 24 -1.49 4.81 16.78
C ASN A 24 -0.63 5.38 17.90
N ALA A 25 -0.81 4.89 19.14
CA ALA A 25 0.00 5.30 20.27
C ALA A 25 1.49 4.97 20.07
N ALA A 26 1.80 3.80 19.51
CA ALA A 26 3.16 3.41 19.18
C ALA A 26 3.79 4.32 18.11
N LEU A 27 3.05 4.60 17.04
CA LEU A 27 3.51 5.50 15.98
C LEU A 27 3.77 6.93 16.48
N GLU A 28 2.89 7.45 17.33
CA GLU A 28 3.05 8.77 17.92
C GLU A 28 4.23 8.82 18.90
N ALA A 29 4.40 7.79 19.73
CA ALA A 29 5.50 7.72 20.69
C ALA A 29 6.87 7.70 19.99
N GLU A 30 6.96 7.07 18.82
CA GLU A 30 8.18 7.01 18.00
C GLU A 30 8.35 8.24 17.09
N GLY A 31 7.42 9.19 17.10
CA GLY A 31 7.49 10.39 16.27
C GLY A 31 7.41 10.11 14.77
N CYS A 32 6.67 9.09 14.38
CA CYS A 32 6.50 8.73 12.97
C CYS A 32 5.80 9.84 12.17
N GLU A 33 6.35 10.18 11.02
CA GLU A 33 5.77 11.18 10.11
C GLU A 33 5.04 10.52 8.93
N LEU A 34 5.36 9.28 8.64
CA LEU A 34 4.79 8.49 7.54
C LEU A 34 4.57 7.05 7.98
N VAL A 35 3.45 6.48 7.59
CA VAL A 35 3.13 5.06 7.77
C VAL A 35 3.24 4.35 6.43
N VAL A 36 4.02 3.29 6.37
CA VAL A 36 4.19 2.48 5.16
C VAL A 36 3.58 1.10 5.42
N LEU A 37 2.63 0.72 4.58
CA LEU A 37 2.00 -0.59 4.62
C LEU A 37 2.59 -1.48 3.52
N ALA A 38 3.08 -2.63 3.92
CA ALA A 38 3.56 -3.67 3.02
C ALA A 38 3.04 -5.02 3.52
N GLY A 39 2.23 -5.69 2.70
CA GLY A 39 1.59 -6.94 3.10
C GLY A 39 0.55 -6.79 4.22
N PHE A 40 0.03 -5.60 4.43
CA PHE A 40 -1.00 -5.36 5.44
C PHE A 40 -2.38 -5.69 4.86
N MET A 41 -2.95 -6.80 5.33
CA MET A 41 -4.17 -7.39 4.76
C MET A 41 -5.46 -6.98 5.49
N ARG A 42 -5.45 -5.86 6.21
CA ARG A 42 -6.59 -5.39 6.99
C ARG A 42 -7.06 -4.04 6.49
N ILE A 43 -8.37 -3.83 6.53
CA ILE A 43 -8.95 -2.51 6.27
C ILE A 43 -8.80 -1.67 7.54
N LEU A 44 -8.13 -0.55 7.43
CA LEU A 44 -8.04 0.44 8.50
C LEU A 44 -9.37 1.17 8.68
N SER A 45 -9.68 1.61 9.89
CA SER A 45 -10.86 2.43 10.13
C SER A 45 -10.72 3.81 9.50
N ALA A 46 -11.86 4.44 9.21
CA ALA A 46 -11.87 5.81 8.71
C ALA A 46 -11.22 6.78 9.71
N ASP A 47 -11.41 6.58 11.00
CA ASP A 47 -10.80 7.41 12.04
C ASP A 47 -9.28 7.34 12.04
N PHE A 48 -8.72 6.14 11.91
CA PHE A 48 -7.28 5.94 11.81
C PHE A 48 -6.72 6.60 10.54
N VAL A 49 -7.37 6.34 9.39
CA VAL A 49 -6.95 6.91 8.10
C VAL A 49 -7.06 8.44 8.10
N ASN A 50 -8.12 9.00 8.66
CA ASN A 50 -8.29 10.46 8.75
C ASN A 50 -7.22 11.12 9.64
N LYS A 51 -6.83 10.44 10.72
CA LYS A 51 -5.77 10.93 11.60
C LYS A 51 -4.41 11.00 10.88
N TRP A 52 -4.15 10.03 10.02
CA TRP A 52 -2.93 9.95 9.21
C TRP A 52 -3.18 10.34 7.75
N GLN A 53 -4.12 11.23 7.50
CA GLN A 53 -4.49 11.65 6.15
C GLN A 53 -3.26 12.10 5.34
N HIS A 54 -3.11 11.54 4.13
CA HIS A 54 -1.98 11.76 3.23
C HIS A 54 -0.61 11.35 3.80
N LYS A 55 -0.61 10.54 4.85
CA LYS A 55 0.61 10.03 5.52
C LYS A 55 0.65 8.52 5.63
N ILE A 56 -0.22 7.81 4.92
CA ILE A 56 -0.19 6.36 4.81
C ILE A 56 0.02 5.99 3.35
N ILE A 57 1.08 5.26 3.07
CA ILE A 57 1.41 4.74 1.74
C ILE A 57 1.31 3.22 1.77
N ASN A 58 0.65 2.64 0.78
CA ASN A 58 0.52 1.20 0.60
C ASN A 58 0.99 0.80 -0.79
N ILE A 59 1.39 -0.46 -0.94
CA ILE A 59 1.63 -1.09 -2.23
C ILE A 59 0.62 -2.21 -2.45
N HIS A 60 0.02 -2.23 -3.64
CA HIS A 60 -0.97 -3.22 -4.04
C HIS A 60 -0.49 -3.97 -5.29
N PRO A 61 -0.59 -5.32 -5.32
CA PRO A 61 -0.03 -6.13 -6.39
C PRO A 61 -0.97 -6.26 -7.60
N ALA A 62 -1.50 -5.14 -8.07
CA ALA A 62 -2.25 -5.01 -9.30
C ALA A 62 -2.18 -3.57 -9.83
N LEU A 63 -2.60 -3.35 -11.06
CA LEU A 63 -2.70 -2.03 -11.67
C LEU A 63 -4.05 -1.40 -11.30
N LEU A 64 -4.12 -0.76 -10.14
CA LEU A 64 -5.34 -0.08 -9.69
C LEU A 64 -5.82 0.93 -10.76
N PRO A 65 -7.12 1.06 -10.99
CA PRO A 65 -8.26 0.54 -10.21
C PRO A 65 -8.65 -0.91 -10.52
N SER A 66 -7.90 -1.63 -11.34
CA SER A 66 -8.15 -3.05 -11.62
C SER A 66 -7.78 -3.92 -10.42
N PHE A 67 -8.60 -4.92 -10.15
CA PHE A 67 -8.34 -5.97 -9.16
C PHE A 67 -8.00 -5.47 -7.74
N PRO A 68 -8.86 -4.64 -7.14
CA PRO A 68 -8.68 -4.23 -5.75
C PRO A 68 -8.94 -5.39 -4.78
N GLY A 69 -8.54 -5.22 -3.52
CA GLY A 69 -8.76 -6.20 -2.48
C GLY A 69 -7.74 -7.33 -2.48
N LEU A 70 -8.14 -8.48 -1.95
CA LEU A 70 -7.27 -9.64 -1.79
C LEU A 70 -7.05 -10.38 -3.11
N HIS A 71 -5.91 -11.07 -3.23
CA HIS A 71 -5.58 -11.93 -4.36
C HIS A 71 -5.59 -11.23 -5.72
N GLY A 72 -5.05 -10.01 -5.80
CA GLY A 72 -4.98 -9.25 -7.06
C GLY A 72 -4.30 -10.01 -8.19
N GLN A 73 -3.24 -10.77 -7.91
CA GLN A 73 -2.55 -11.61 -8.89
C GLN A 73 -3.45 -12.72 -9.41
N LYS A 74 -4.17 -13.41 -8.51
CA LYS A 74 -5.12 -14.45 -8.90
C LYS A 74 -6.24 -13.89 -9.76
N GLN A 75 -6.80 -12.76 -9.37
CA GLN A 75 -7.83 -12.07 -10.15
C GLN A 75 -7.35 -11.75 -11.57
N ALA A 76 -6.12 -11.26 -11.70
CA ALA A 76 -5.53 -10.93 -12.98
C ALA A 76 -5.35 -12.15 -13.89
N VAL A 77 -4.82 -13.25 -13.33
CA VAL A 77 -4.65 -14.54 -14.06
C VAL A 77 -6.00 -15.09 -14.49
N ASP A 78 -6.96 -15.17 -13.58
CA ASP A 78 -8.30 -15.73 -13.84
C ASP A 78 -9.09 -14.90 -14.88
N TYR A 79 -8.90 -13.58 -14.87
CA TYR A 79 -9.53 -12.69 -15.84
C TYR A 79 -8.92 -12.81 -17.25
N GLY A 80 -7.66 -13.19 -17.33
CA GLY A 80 -6.93 -13.33 -18.61
C GLY A 80 -6.37 -12.01 -19.15
N VAL A 81 -6.00 -11.08 -18.28
CA VAL A 81 -5.33 -9.83 -18.71
C VAL A 81 -3.95 -10.12 -19.26
N LYS A 82 -3.45 -9.28 -20.14
CA LYS A 82 -2.10 -9.42 -20.74
C LYS A 82 -1.03 -8.63 -20.00
N PHE A 83 -1.44 -7.67 -19.16
CA PHE A 83 -0.57 -6.89 -18.30
C PHE A 83 -1.15 -6.78 -16.90
N SER A 84 -0.28 -6.85 -15.91
CA SER A 84 -0.57 -6.53 -14.52
C SER A 84 0.60 -5.73 -13.96
N GLY A 85 0.76 -5.67 -12.67
CA GLY A 85 1.84 -4.93 -12.05
C GLY A 85 1.57 -4.62 -10.59
N CYS A 86 2.15 -3.52 -10.12
CA CYS A 86 1.90 -3.02 -8.78
C CYS A 86 1.59 -1.53 -8.78
N THR A 87 0.90 -1.09 -7.75
CA THR A 87 0.51 0.30 -7.53
C THR A 87 0.94 0.74 -6.14
N VAL A 88 1.70 1.82 -6.05
CA VAL A 88 1.97 2.52 -4.80
C VAL A 88 1.02 3.71 -4.72
N HIS A 89 0.25 3.79 -3.63
CA HIS A 89 -0.79 4.80 -3.47
C HIS A 89 -0.90 5.28 -2.02
N PHE A 90 -1.44 6.47 -1.85
CA PHE A 90 -1.90 6.93 -0.55
C PHE A 90 -3.16 6.15 -0.15
N VAL A 91 -3.28 5.84 1.12
CA VAL A 91 -4.46 5.14 1.67
C VAL A 91 -5.53 6.17 2.03
N ASP A 92 -6.74 5.93 1.56
CA ASP A 92 -7.95 6.63 1.99
C ASP A 92 -8.87 5.67 2.76
N ALA A 93 -10.09 6.11 3.11
CA ALA A 93 -11.04 5.29 3.86
C ALA A 93 -11.66 4.13 3.05
N GLY A 94 -11.43 4.09 1.73
CA GLY A 94 -11.88 3.00 0.85
C GLY A 94 -10.86 1.86 0.75
N THR A 95 -11.23 0.81 0.03
CA THR A 95 -10.33 -0.30 -0.24
C THR A 95 -9.55 -0.04 -1.52
N ASP A 96 -8.23 0.13 -1.41
CA ASP A 96 -7.31 0.35 -2.53
C ASP A 96 -7.77 1.47 -3.49
N SER A 97 -8.36 2.52 -2.94
CA SER A 97 -9.02 3.59 -3.70
C SER A 97 -8.31 4.94 -3.63
N GLY A 98 -7.27 5.08 -2.82
CA GLY A 98 -6.56 6.33 -2.63
C GLY A 98 -5.73 6.81 -3.83
N PRO A 99 -5.26 8.06 -3.80
CA PRO A 99 -4.50 8.64 -4.92
C PRO A 99 -3.23 7.87 -5.24
N ILE A 100 -3.02 7.58 -6.51
CA ILE A 100 -1.89 6.76 -7.01
C ILE A 100 -0.63 7.62 -7.13
N ILE A 101 0.47 7.14 -6.54
CA ILE A 101 1.78 7.78 -6.63
C ILE A 101 2.50 7.32 -7.88
N LEU A 102 2.67 6.01 -8.04
CA LEU A 102 3.30 5.41 -9.22
C LEU A 102 2.85 3.96 -9.42
N GLN A 103 3.04 3.48 -10.63
CA GLN A 103 2.72 2.10 -11.02
C GLN A 103 3.88 1.51 -11.83
N LYS A 104 4.11 0.21 -11.66
CA LYS A 104 5.04 -0.57 -12.49
C LYS A 104 4.27 -1.68 -13.17
N VAL A 105 4.53 -1.89 -14.46
CA VAL A 105 3.81 -2.84 -15.31
C VAL A 105 4.66 -4.09 -15.54
N VAL A 106 4.04 -5.26 -15.50
CA VAL A 106 4.63 -6.53 -15.91
C VAL A 106 3.73 -7.24 -16.91
N PRO A 107 4.29 -8.06 -17.82
CA PRO A 107 3.47 -8.92 -18.67
C PRO A 107 2.86 -10.08 -17.86
N VAL A 108 1.69 -10.52 -18.26
CA VAL A 108 1.07 -11.77 -17.80
C VAL A 108 1.25 -12.80 -18.91
N MET A 109 1.90 -13.93 -18.59
CA MET A 109 2.16 -15.00 -19.55
C MET A 109 0.97 -15.97 -19.61
N ASP A 110 0.81 -16.69 -20.73
CA ASP A 110 -0.34 -17.58 -20.92
C ASP A 110 -0.37 -18.76 -19.94
N ASP A 111 0.78 -19.14 -19.42
CA ASP A 111 0.94 -20.22 -18.44
C ASP A 111 1.14 -19.73 -16.99
N ASP A 112 0.93 -18.44 -16.73
CA ASP A 112 1.07 -17.91 -15.38
C ASP A 112 0.03 -18.49 -14.41
N THR A 113 0.55 -18.78 -13.23
CA THR A 113 -0.25 -19.02 -12.01
C THR A 113 -0.24 -17.79 -11.14
N GLU A 114 -1.05 -17.76 -10.08
CA GLU A 114 -0.98 -16.70 -9.06
C GLU A 114 0.46 -16.52 -8.56
N ASP A 115 1.16 -17.61 -8.27
CA ASP A 115 2.51 -17.59 -7.69
C ASP A 115 3.56 -17.07 -8.69
N THR A 116 3.54 -17.50 -9.94
CA THR A 116 4.53 -17.05 -10.95
C THR A 116 4.34 -15.57 -11.29
N LEU A 117 3.10 -15.12 -11.37
CA LEU A 117 2.80 -13.69 -11.55
C LEU A 117 3.20 -12.88 -10.31
N ALA A 118 2.92 -13.39 -9.11
CA ALA A 118 3.30 -12.74 -7.86
C ALA A 118 4.81 -12.55 -7.75
N ASP A 119 5.61 -13.54 -8.10
CA ASP A 119 7.07 -13.44 -8.11
C ASP A 119 7.56 -12.34 -9.06
N ARG A 120 6.97 -12.26 -10.26
CA ARG A 120 7.32 -11.22 -11.24
C ARG A 120 6.92 -9.83 -10.76
N ILE A 121 5.75 -9.67 -10.16
CA ILE A 121 5.28 -8.42 -9.59
C ILE A 121 6.15 -7.99 -8.40
N LEU A 122 6.55 -8.93 -7.53
CA LEU A 122 7.35 -8.65 -6.35
C LEU A 122 8.68 -7.94 -6.68
N VAL A 123 9.31 -8.31 -7.79
CA VAL A 123 10.53 -7.62 -8.27
C VAL A 123 10.24 -6.13 -8.50
N GLN A 124 9.11 -5.81 -9.11
CA GLN A 124 8.71 -4.42 -9.36
C GLN A 124 8.27 -3.71 -8.07
N GLU A 125 7.65 -4.41 -7.14
CA GLU A 125 7.29 -3.85 -5.83
C GLU A 125 8.52 -3.37 -5.07
N HIS A 126 9.61 -4.15 -5.09
CA HIS A 126 10.88 -3.80 -4.43
C HIS A 126 11.58 -2.59 -5.08
N ILE A 127 11.21 -2.22 -6.30
CA ILE A 127 11.66 -1.02 -6.98
C ILE A 127 10.70 0.15 -6.72
N ALA A 128 9.40 -0.12 -6.82
CA ALA A 128 8.36 0.91 -6.76
C ALA A 128 8.24 1.57 -5.37
N MET A 129 8.28 0.79 -4.30
CA MET A 129 8.12 1.34 -2.96
C MET A 129 9.27 2.27 -2.57
N PRO A 130 10.55 1.91 -2.70
CA PRO A 130 11.65 2.84 -2.44
C PRO A 130 11.60 4.11 -3.30
N GLU A 131 11.22 4.00 -4.57
CA GLU A 131 11.05 5.14 -5.47
C GLU A 131 9.98 6.11 -4.96
N ALA A 132 8.82 5.59 -4.55
CA ALA A 132 7.74 6.40 -4.01
C ALA A 132 8.12 7.07 -2.68
N LEU A 133 8.79 6.35 -1.79
CA LEU A 133 9.26 6.88 -0.51
C LEU A 133 10.31 7.98 -0.69
N LYS A 134 11.19 7.82 -1.67
CA LYS A 134 12.16 8.87 -2.04
C LYS A 134 11.47 10.14 -2.49
N LEU A 135 10.47 10.02 -3.38
CA LEU A 135 9.69 11.17 -3.84
C LEU A 135 8.96 11.87 -2.69
N TRP A 136 8.41 11.11 -1.75
CA TRP A 136 7.78 11.67 -0.56
C TRP A 136 8.79 12.41 0.33
N ALA A 137 9.93 11.78 0.62
CA ALA A 137 10.99 12.35 1.46
C ALA A 137 11.59 13.64 0.86
N GLU A 138 11.67 13.72 -0.45
CA GLU A 138 12.14 14.92 -1.18
C GLU A 138 11.06 16.02 -1.31
N GLY A 139 9.86 15.81 -0.77
CA GLY A 139 8.75 16.75 -0.85
C GLY A 139 8.21 16.97 -2.26
N LYS A 140 8.40 16.00 -3.14
CA LYS A 140 8.02 16.11 -4.56
C LYS A 140 6.59 15.73 -4.88
N LEU A 141 5.85 15.18 -3.90
CA LEU A 141 4.48 14.74 -4.10
C LEU A 141 3.48 15.82 -3.71
N THR A 142 2.56 16.14 -4.59
CA THR A 142 1.43 17.04 -4.32
C THR A 142 0.13 16.33 -4.67
N ILE A 143 -0.82 16.30 -3.73
CA ILE A 143 -2.14 15.69 -3.93
C ILE A 143 -3.13 16.78 -4.33
N GLU A 144 -3.72 16.63 -5.51
CA GLU A 144 -4.77 17.50 -6.02
C GLU A 144 -6.02 16.65 -6.32
N GLY A 145 -6.96 16.65 -5.39
CA GLY A 145 -8.15 15.79 -5.47
C GLY A 145 -7.73 14.32 -5.48
N ARG A 146 -7.96 13.63 -6.60
CA ARG A 146 -7.60 12.22 -6.78
C ARG A 146 -6.20 12.02 -7.39
N LYS A 147 -5.58 13.07 -7.86
CA LYS A 147 -4.31 12.97 -8.59
C LYS A 147 -3.13 13.31 -7.69
N VAL A 148 -2.07 12.54 -7.83
CA VAL A 148 -0.76 12.87 -7.27
C VAL A 148 0.10 13.43 -8.38
N LYS A 149 0.59 14.65 -8.19
CA LYS A 149 1.56 15.27 -9.09
C LYS A 149 2.95 15.12 -8.51
N VAL A 150 3.90 14.77 -9.36
CA VAL A 150 5.31 14.67 -9.02
C VAL A 150 6.02 15.89 -9.56
N LYS A 151 6.67 16.65 -8.68
CA LYS A 151 7.50 17.79 -9.10
C LYS A 151 8.82 17.29 -9.71
N ALA A 152 9.22 17.94 -10.72
CA ALA A 152 10.51 17.68 -11.36
C ALA A 152 11.71 17.95 -10.43
#